data_db83a9116c6020b31367344c3a15f994
#
_entry.id   db83a9116c6020b31367344c3a15f994
#
_cell.length_a   1.000
_cell.length_b   1.000
_cell.length_c   1.000
_cell.angle_alpha   90.00
_cell.angle_beta   90.00
_cell.angle_gamma   90.00
#
_symmetry.space_group_name_H-M   'P 1'
#
loop_
_entity.id
_entity.type
_entity.pdbx_description
1 polymer ?
#
loop_
_entity_poly.entity_id
_entity_poly.type
_entity_poly.pdbx_seq_one_letter_code
_entity_poly.pdbx_strand_id
1 'polypeptide(L)'
;IARIDIGAETERGFLRANGEDAIGLGIVRQTKSNVLKVADAVKRELDLIRPSLPENITMDIGYDQSVFVEESIFQVRLALFISMLMVIAVIFYFLRSPSATLIPAITIPVSVIATFYIIYILGFSLNVLTFLALVLAIGLIVDDSIVVLENIKRRIDDGESVYDASILGTKQITFVVIATTIVLVSVFLPLSFMEGKTGRLFIEFGVVLSFAVIFSSIVALTLTPMLCSRLFKNTKVTNAEPESISKFRKFYKDSLIKSQNNPKKVFIFSIIAIVVSLVLFQVTQKELAPTEDRGVFIIVVSTPEGSTLEYTDKIVKQVEEYLIPYKNNNEIKKL
;
A
#
# COMPACT_ATOMS: atom_id res chain seq x y z
N ILE A 1 24.19 -5.85 62.24
CA ILE A 1 24.89 -6.63 61.23
C ILE A 1 23.97 -6.67 60.03
N ALA A 2 24.36 -6.12 58.93
CA ALA A 2 23.54 -6.12 57.70
C ALA A 2 23.84 -7.43 56.90
N ARG A 3 22.80 -8.00 56.31
CA ARG A 3 22.89 -9.08 55.33
C ARG A 3 22.78 -8.46 53.94
N ILE A 4 23.70 -8.75 53.04
CA ILE A 4 23.65 -8.29 51.66
C ILE A 4 23.36 -9.51 50.80
N ASP A 5 22.20 -9.52 50.17
CA ASP A 5 21.79 -10.56 49.24
C ASP A 5 21.62 -9.97 47.83
N ILE A 6 21.96 -10.73 46.81
CA ILE A 6 21.64 -10.41 45.43
C ILE A 6 20.28 -11.02 45.12
N GLY A 7 19.29 -10.18 44.77
CA GLY A 7 17.94 -10.64 44.49
C GLY A 7 17.21 -9.65 43.58
N ALA A 8 15.96 -9.92 43.28
CA ALA A 8 15.12 -9.02 42.51
C ALA A 8 14.85 -7.71 43.28
N GLU A 9 14.88 -6.57 42.60
CA GLU A 9 14.58 -5.25 43.19
C GLU A 9 13.14 -5.19 43.72
N THR A 10 12.21 -5.83 43.02
CA THR A 10 10.80 -5.97 43.44
C THR A 10 10.29 -7.35 43.08
N GLU A 11 9.74 -8.06 44.07
CA GLU A 11 9.05 -9.34 43.90
C GLU A 11 7.56 -9.15 43.61
N ARG A 12 7.17 -8.15 42.81
CA ARG A 12 5.79 -7.80 42.50
C ARG A 12 5.28 -8.32 41.15
N GLY A 13 6.07 -9.13 40.50
CA GLY A 13 5.73 -9.69 39.18
C GLY A 13 6.51 -10.98 38.92
N PHE A 14 5.91 -11.84 38.17
CA PHE A 14 6.57 -13.04 37.63
C PHE A 14 6.26 -13.14 36.14
N LEU A 15 7.10 -13.85 35.40
CA LEU A 15 6.89 -14.19 34.01
C LEU A 15 6.98 -15.71 33.87
N ARG A 16 6.06 -16.27 33.12
CA ARG A 16 6.13 -17.64 32.64
C ARG A 16 6.07 -17.67 31.10
N ALA A 17 6.76 -18.62 30.55
CA ALA A 17 6.70 -18.89 29.11
C ALA A 17 6.33 -20.36 28.93
N ASN A 18 5.22 -20.62 28.26
CA ASN A 18 4.72 -21.99 28.03
C ASN A 18 4.43 -22.79 29.31
N GLY A 19 4.11 -22.12 30.42
CA GLY A 19 3.85 -22.73 31.72
C GLY A 19 5.09 -22.92 32.63
N GLU A 20 6.28 -22.54 32.16
CA GLU A 20 7.54 -22.62 32.94
C GLU A 20 7.99 -21.21 33.35
N ASP A 21 8.65 -21.10 34.51
CA ASP A 21 9.20 -19.83 34.97
C ASP A 21 10.26 -19.32 34.02
N ALA A 22 10.19 -18.05 33.68
CA ALA A 22 11.03 -17.42 32.67
C ALA A 22 11.49 -16.02 33.06
N ILE A 23 12.58 -15.58 32.45
CA ILE A 23 13.04 -14.20 32.52
C ILE A 23 12.83 -13.56 31.15
N GLY A 24 12.06 -12.47 31.10
CA GLY A 24 11.78 -11.73 29.89
C GLY A 24 12.70 -10.54 29.69
N LEU A 25 13.33 -10.46 28.51
CA LEU A 25 14.09 -9.29 28.08
C LEU A 25 13.31 -8.57 26.98
N GLY A 26 12.83 -7.35 27.28
CA GLY A 26 12.15 -6.49 26.34
C GLY A 26 13.13 -5.59 25.59
N ILE A 27 13.28 -5.78 24.27
CA ILE A 27 14.10 -4.90 23.44
C ILE A 27 13.24 -3.83 22.81
N VAL A 28 13.41 -2.59 23.23
CA VAL A 28 12.66 -1.44 22.73
C VAL A 28 13.52 -0.66 21.76
N ARG A 29 13.03 -0.51 20.52
CA ARG A 29 13.75 0.27 19.51
C ARG A 29 13.66 1.78 19.76
N GLN A 30 14.68 2.52 19.39
CA GLN A 30 14.62 3.98 19.39
C GLN A 30 13.61 4.50 18.35
N THR A 31 13.00 5.63 18.64
CA THR A 31 12.14 6.34 17.69
C THR A 31 12.92 6.63 16.40
N LYS A 32 12.30 6.40 15.24
CA LYS A 32 12.89 6.52 13.89
C LYS A 32 13.89 5.42 13.49
N SER A 33 14.22 4.45 14.34
CA SER A 33 15.03 3.30 13.90
C SER A 33 14.23 2.35 13.02
N ASN A 34 14.89 1.69 12.07
CA ASN A 34 14.27 0.70 11.19
C ASN A 34 14.02 -0.61 11.97
N VAL A 35 12.74 -1.01 12.05
CA VAL A 35 12.30 -2.21 12.80
C VAL A 35 13.02 -3.47 12.34
N LEU A 36 13.11 -3.68 11.01
CA LEU A 36 13.71 -4.89 10.43
C LEU A 36 15.21 -4.96 10.73
N LYS A 37 15.93 -3.85 10.54
CA LYS A 37 17.37 -3.81 10.83
C LYS A 37 17.69 -4.06 12.31
N VAL A 38 16.87 -3.51 13.21
CA VAL A 38 17.04 -3.75 14.65
C VAL A 38 16.75 -5.20 14.99
N ALA A 39 15.66 -5.78 14.47
CA ALA A 39 15.31 -7.17 14.68
C ALA A 39 16.40 -8.13 14.17
N ASP A 40 16.93 -7.89 12.97
CA ASP A 40 18.01 -8.67 12.39
C ASP A 40 19.31 -8.58 13.19
N ALA A 41 19.62 -7.40 13.73
CA ALA A 41 20.78 -7.24 14.60
C ALA A 41 20.60 -8.03 15.90
N VAL A 42 19.41 -7.93 16.52
CA VAL A 42 19.08 -8.69 17.74
C VAL A 42 19.15 -10.19 17.50
N LYS A 43 18.54 -10.70 16.40
CA LYS A 43 18.58 -12.13 16.06
C LYS A 43 20.02 -12.62 15.90
N ARG A 44 20.89 -11.86 15.26
CA ARG A 44 22.31 -12.20 15.13
C ARG A 44 23.02 -12.26 16.47
N GLU A 45 22.77 -11.29 17.36
CA GLU A 45 23.36 -11.32 18.71
C GLU A 45 22.84 -12.50 19.54
N LEU A 46 21.54 -12.84 19.43
CA LEU A 46 20.98 -14.03 20.09
C LEU A 46 21.66 -15.31 19.61
N ASP A 47 21.96 -15.44 18.32
CA ASP A 47 22.65 -16.61 17.78
C ASP A 47 24.11 -16.72 18.26
N LEU A 48 24.76 -15.58 18.54
CA LEU A 48 26.10 -15.54 19.13
C LEU A 48 26.10 -15.88 20.63
N ILE A 49 25.08 -15.47 21.36
CA ILE A 49 24.94 -15.70 22.79
C ILE A 49 24.47 -17.15 23.09
N ARG A 50 23.59 -17.71 22.26
CA ARG A 50 22.98 -19.03 22.49
C ARG A 50 23.98 -20.14 22.81
N PRO A 51 25.14 -20.29 22.14
CA PRO A 51 26.14 -21.28 22.46
C PRO A 51 26.84 -21.08 23.80
N SER A 52 26.80 -19.89 24.38
CA SER A 52 27.44 -19.55 25.65
C SER A 52 26.55 -19.77 26.88
N LEU A 53 25.28 -20.11 26.66
CA LEU A 53 24.33 -20.38 27.73
C LEU A 53 24.61 -21.74 28.39
N PRO A 54 24.39 -21.84 29.71
CA PRO A 54 24.37 -23.13 30.40
C PRO A 54 23.33 -24.10 29.80
N GLU A 55 23.58 -25.40 29.84
CA GLU A 55 22.72 -26.43 29.24
C GLU A 55 21.26 -26.45 29.76
N ASN A 56 21.05 -25.91 30.97
CA ASN A 56 19.75 -25.85 31.62
C ASN A 56 18.96 -24.53 31.28
N ILE A 57 19.51 -23.67 30.43
CA ILE A 57 18.85 -22.43 30.03
C ILE A 57 18.53 -22.48 28.53
N THR A 58 17.25 -22.33 28.21
CA THR A 58 16.77 -22.19 26.84
C THR A 58 16.44 -20.73 26.56
N MET A 59 16.80 -20.22 25.37
CA MET A 59 16.51 -18.86 24.96
C MET A 59 15.61 -18.86 23.73
N ASP A 60 14.42 -18.32 23.86
CA ASP A 60 13.43 -18.21 22.81
C ASP A 60 12.93 -16.78 22.61
N ILE A 61 12.51 -16.47 21.39
CA ILE A 61 11.87 -15.20 21.07
C ILE A 61 10.37 -15.34 21.37
N GLY A 62 9.89 -14.65 22.41
CA GLY A 62 8.48 -14.67 22.80
C GLY A 62 7.59 -13.97 21.79
N TYR A 63 7.95 -12.74 21.41
CA TYR A 63 7.22 -11.93 20.44
C TYR A 63 8.17 -11.16 19.54
N ASP A 64 7.94 -11.18 18.24
CA ASP A 64 8.72 -10.47 17.23
C ASP A 64 7.80 -9.68 16.30
N GLN A 65 7.76 -8.36 16.51
CA GLN A 65 6.98 -7.45 15.68
C GLN A 65 7.50 -7.35 14.24
N SER A 66 8.78 -7.68 14.00
CA SER A 66 9.37 -7.57 12.67
C SER A 66 8.76 -8.52 11.65
N VAL A 67 8.31 -9.69 12.08
CA VAL A 67 7.68 -10.70 11.22
C VAL A 67 6.44 -10.12 10.52
N PHE A 68 5.57 -9.46 11.28
CA PHE A 68 4.37 -8.82 10.73
C PHE A 68 4.72 -7.69 9.74
N VAL A 69 5.74 -6.88 10.09
CA VAL A 69 6.18 -5.77 9.23
C VAL A 69 6.79 -6.29 7.93
N GLU A 70 7.61 -7.33 7.99
CA GLU A 70 8.25 -7.96 6.83
C GLU A 70 7.22 -8.55 5.88
N GLU A 71 6.27 -9.32 6.41
CA GLU A 71 5.18 -9.91 5.62
C GLU A 71 4.32 -8.82 4.98
N SER A 72 3.96 -7.77 5.73
CA SER A 72 3.20 -6.64 5.20
C SER A 72 3.92 -5.94 4.04
N ILE A 73 5.23 -5.67 4.18
CA ILE A 73 6.04 -5.08 3.10
C ILE A 73 6.12 -6.02 1.89
N PHE A 74 6.26 -7.33 2.12
CA PHE A 74 6.27 -8.31 1.04
C PHE A 74 4.96 -8.31 0.26
N GLN A 75 3.82 -8.36 0.96
CA GLN A 75 2.49 -8.33 0.32
C GLN A 75 2.27 -7.06 -0.50
N VAL A 76 2.69 -5.91 -0.01
CA VAL A 76 2.50 -4.64 -0.74
C VAL A 76 3.47 -4.53 -1.93
N ARG A 77 4.72 -5.04 -1.82
CA ARG A 77 5.62 -5.14 -2.97
C ARG A 77 5.06 -6.06 -4.06
N LEU A 78 4.48 -7.19 -3.66
CA LEU A 78 3.81 -8.10 -4.58
C LEU A 78 2.60 -7.43 -5.25
N ALA A 79 1.78 -6.71 -4.48
CA ALA A 79 0.66 -5.94 -5.01
C ALA A 79 1.11 -4.87 -6.01
N LEU A 80 2.20 -4.15 -5.74
CA LEU A 80 2.80 -3.17 -6.67
C LEU A 80 3.18 -3.83 -8.00
N PHE A 81 3.85 -4.98 -7.95
CA PHE A 81 4.27 -5.71 -9.15
C PHE A 81 3.07 -6.23 -9.94
N ILE A 82 2.10 -6.85 -9.26
CA ILE A 82 0.87 -7.35 -9.88
C ILE A 82 0.07 -6.20 -10.50
N SER A 83 -0.08 -5.07 -9.81
CA SER A 83 -0.77 -3.89 -10.32
C SER A 83 -0.15 -3.39 -11.62
N MET A 84 1.19 -3.30 -11.67
CA MET A 84 1.91 -2.89 -12.86
C MET A 84 1.67 -3.87 -14.03
N LEU A 85 1.74 -5.18 -13.77
CA LEU A 85 1.48 -6.19 -14.80
C LEU A 85 0.03 -6.15 -15.30
N MET A 86 -0.94 -6.02 -14.39
CA MET A 86 -2.35 -5.93 -14.74
C MET A 86 -2.66 -4.71 -15.58
N VAL A 87 -2.09 -3.56 -15.22
CA VAL A 87 -2.24 -2.31 -16.00
C VAL A 87 -1.68 -2.49 -17.41
N ILE A 88 -0.46 -3.04 -17.55
CA ILE A 88 0.15 -3.31 -18.85
C ILE A 88 -0.71 -4.29 -19.67
N ALA A 89 -1.24 -5.34 -19.05
CA ALA A 89 -2.11 -6.32 -19.71
C ALA A 89 -3.41 -5.68 -20.21
N VAL A 90 -4.04 -4.83 -19.40
CA VAL A 90 -5.25 -4.08 -19.79
C VAL A 90 -4.96 -3.13 -20.95
N ILE A 91 -3.87 -2.37 -20.89
CA ILE A 91 -3.46 -1.48 -21.99
C ILE A 91 -3.22 -2.28 -23.28
N PHE A 92 -2.52 -3.41 -23.19
CA PHE A 92 -2.29 -4.29 -24.34
C PHE A 92 -3.61 -4.80 -24.93
N TYR A 93 -4.55 -5.19 -24.08
CA TYR A 93 -5.86 -5.68 -24.53
C TYR A 93 -6.63 -4.61 -25.32
N PHE A 94 -6.58 -3.35 -24.88
CA PHE A 94 -7.29 -2.25 -25.54
C PHE A 94 -6.55 -1.69 -26.74
N LEU A 95 -5.25 -1.42 -26.62
CA LEU A 95 -4.46 -0.80 -27.72
C LEU A 95 -4.05 -1.81 -28.80
N ARG A 96 -3.95 -3.09 -28.48
CA ARG A 96 -3.58 -4.21 -29.39
C ARG A 96 -2.33 -3.96 -30.23
N SER A 97 -1.47 -3.11 -29.78
CA SER A 97 -0.21 -2.75 -30.41
C SER A 97 0.92 -2.90 -29.40
N PRO A 98 1.86 -3.82 -29.60
CA PRO A 98 3.01 -3.98 -28.71
C PRO A 98 3.81 -2.69 -28.56
N SER A 99 4.01 -1.95 -29.66
CA SER A 99 4.73 -0.67 -29.66
C SER A 99 4.01 0.38 -28.80
N ALA A 100 2.67 0.46 -28.89
CA ALA A 100 1.87 1.38 -28.09
C ALA A 100 1.88 0.98 -26.60
N THR A 101 1.82 -0.31 -26.30
CA THR A 101 1.85 -0.82 -24.92
C THR A 101 3.22 -0.66 -24.25
N LEU A 102 4.30 -0.75 -25.03
CA LEU A 102 5.66 -0.60 -24.51
C LEU A 102 5.90 0.81 -23.94
N ILE A 103 5.20 1.82 -24.46
CA ILE A 103 5.37 3.21 -24.01
C ILE A 103 4.93 3.37 -22.54
N PRO A 104 3.69 3.06 -22.15
CA PRO A 104 3.31 3.07 -20.73
C PRO A 104 4.13 2.09 -19.88
N ALA A 105 4.50 0.91 -20.43
CA ALA A 105 5.31 -0.07 -19.73
C ALA A 105 6.70 0.46 -19.32
N ILE A 106 7.24 1.44 -20.06
CA ILE A 106 8.48 2.14 -19.71
C ILE A 106 8.22 3.35 -18.81
N THR A 107 7.19 4.13 -19.09
CA THR A 107 6.91 5.39 -18.36
C THR A 107 6.51 5.14 -16.90
N ILE A 108 5.80 4.05 -16.62
CA ILE A 108 5.41 3.68 -15.24
C ILE A 108 6.63 3.47 -14.34
N PRO A 109 7.57 2.54 -14.65
CA PRO A 109 8.75 2.35 -13.83
C PRO A 109 9.59 3.62 -13.66
N VAL A 110 9.74 4.43 -14.71
CA VAL A 110 10.51 5.68 -14.64
C VAL A 110 9.89 6.65 -13.64
N SER A 111 8.57 6.85 -13.67
CA SER A 111 7.85 7.71 -12.72
C SER A 111 7.92 7.19 -11.29
N VAL A 112 7.80 5.88 -11.10
CA VAL A 112 7.93 5.23 -9.78
C VAL A 112 9.34 5.38 -9.23
N ILE A 113 10.38 5.17 -10.05
CA ILE A 113 11.79 5.36 -9.64
C ILE A 113 12.05 6.83 -9.26
N ALA A 114 11.53 7.78 -10.03
CA ALA A 114 11.62 9.20 -9.70
C ALA A 114 10.95 9.52 -8.35
N THR A 115 9.84 8.84 -8.04
CA THR A 115 9.17 8.99 -6.74
C THR A 115 9.99 8.41 -5.60
N PHE A 116 10.69 7.28 -5.77
CA PHE A 116 11.63 6.78 -4.76
C PHE A 116 12.75 7.76 -4.45
N TYR A 117 13.21 8.53 -5.43
CA TYR A 117 14.20 9.58 -5.19
C TYR A 117 13.69 10.66 -4.23
N ILE A 118 12.43 11.07 -4.34
CA ILE A 118 11.81 12.01 -3.39
C ILE A 118 11.66 11.41 -2.00
N ILE A 119 11.22 10.15 -1.91
CA ILE A 119 11.13 9.43 -0.63
C ILE A 119 12.49 9.46 0.08
N TYR A 120 13.58 9.24 -0.66
CA TYR A 120 14.94 9.27 -0.13
C TYR A 120 15.37 10.67 0.33
N ILE A 121 15.16 11.73 -0.49
CA ILE A 121 15.57 13.11 -0.15
C ILE A 121 14.83 13.63 1.07
N LEU A 122 13.53 13.34 1.19
CA LEU A 122 12.71 13.78 2.31
C LEU A 122 12.94 12.95 3.58
N GLY A 123 13.77 11.91 3.51
CA GLY A 123 14.06 11.04 4.64
C GLY A 123 12.85 10.20 5.08
N PHE A 124 11.92 9.97 4.17
CA PHE A 124 10.76 9.11 4.42
C PHE A 124 11.17 7.64 4.44
N SER A 125 10.38 6.84 5.15
CA SER A 125 10.59 5.40 5.24
C SER A 125 9.82 4.65 4.14
N LEU A 126 10.35 3.52 3.70
CA LEU A 126 9.58 2.56 2.91
C LEU A 126 8.73 1.73 3.86
N ASN A 127 7.46 2.05 3.95
CA ASN A 127 6.49 1.41 4.81
C ASN A 127 5.22 1.07 4.02
N VAL A 128 4.27 0.40 4.67
CA VAL A 128 3.01 -0.04 4.04
C VAL A 128 2.27 1.14 3.38
N LEU A 129 2.24 2.31 4.02
CA LEU A 129 1.51 3.47 3.50
C LEU A 129 2.21 4.12 2.29
N THR A 130 3.55 4.22 2.30
CA THR A 130 4.30 4.73 1.15
C THR A 130 4.20 3.79 -0.06
N PHE A 131 4.23 2.49 0.17
CA PHE A 131 3.97 1.52 -0.90
C PHE A 131 2.53 1.55 -1.39
N LEU A 132 1.54 1.70 -0.50
CA LEU A 132 0.13 1.85 -0.88
C LEU A 132 -0.08 3.10 -1.74
N ALA A 133 0.59 4.22 -1.40
CA ALA A 133 0.60 5.42 -2.24
C ALA A 133 1.15 5.11 -3.64
N LEU A 134 2.24 4.34 -3.75
CA LEU A 134 2.81 3.95 -5.04
C LEU A 134 1.89 3.02 -5.84
N VAL A 135 1.22 2.06 -5.19
CA VAL A 135 0.22 1.19 -5.86
C VAL A 135 -0.93 2.02 -6.42
N LEU A 136 -1.45 2.96 -5.64
CA LEU A 136 -2.49 3.88 -6.10
C LEU A 136 -1.98 4.79 -7.23
N ALA A 137 -0.75 5.29 -7.09
CA ALA A 137 -0.11 6.15 -8.07
C ALA A 137 0.03 5.46 -9.44
N ILE A 138 0.28 4.14 -9.52
CA ILE A 138 0.40 3.42 -10.80
C ILE A 138 -0.81 3.65 -11.69
N GLY A 139 -2.03 3.59 -11.14
CA GLY A 139 -3.24 3.86 -11.89
C GLY A 139 -3.31 5.30 -12.42
N LEU A 140 -2.89 6.27 -11.61
CA LEU A 140 -2.87 7.69 -11.99
C LEU A 140 -1.74 8.02 -12.98
N ILE A 141 -0.57 7.40 -12.81
CA ILE A 141 0.61 7.56 -13.68
C ILE A 141 0.30 7.14 -15.10
N VAL A 142 -0.43 6.05 -15.25
CA VAL A 142 -0.74 5.49 -16.56
C VAL A 142 -1.66 6.36 -17.37
N ASP A 143 -2.61 7.00 -16.71
CA ASP A 143 -3.66 7.79 -17.36
C ASP A 143 -3.09 8.94 -18.21
N ASP A 144 -2.17 9.73 -17.64
CA ASP A 144 -1.48 10.80 -18.36
C ASP A 144 -0.78 10.29 -19.63
N SER A 145 -0.04 9.18 -19.51
CA SER A 145 0.71 8.58 -20.63
C SER A 145 -0.21 8.03 -21.72
N ILE A 146 -1.36 7.45 -21.35
CA ILE A 146 -2.37 6.95 -22.31
C ILE A 146 -3.00 8.10 -23.09
N VAL A 147 -3.40 9.18 -22.42
CA VAL A 147 -4.03 10.33 -23.07
C VAL A 147 -3.08 10.97 -24.08
N VAL A 148 -1.80 11.14 -23.73
CA VAL A 148 -0.77 11.65 -24.65
C VAL A 148 -0.59 10.73 -25.85
N LEU A 149 -0.42 9.44 -25.60
CA LEU A 149 -0.19 8.42 -26.61
C LEU A 149 -1.39 8.32 -27.58
N GLU A 150 -2.60 8.31 -27.08
CA GLU A 150 -3.81 8.22 -27.91
C GLU A 150 -3.98 9.43 -28.79
N ASN A 151 -3.75 10.64 -28.28
CA ASN A 151 -3.82 11.84 -29.09
C ASN A 151 -2.77 11.88 -30.20
N ILE A 152 -1.53 11.45 -29.91
CA ILE A 152 -0.47 11.31 -30.91
C ILE A 152 -0.87 10.26 -31.95
N LYS A 153 -1.33 9.09 -31.53
CA LYS A 153 -1.73 8.00 -32.42
C LYS A 153 -2.86 8.44 -33.35
N ARG A 154 -3.88 9.11 -32.85
CA ARG A 154 -4.99 9.63 -33.65
C ARG A 154 -4.49 10.52 -34.78
N ARG A 155 -3.54 11.44 -34.52
CA ARG A 155 -2.97 12.32 -35.55
C ARG A 155 -2.16 11.54 -36.59
N ILE A 156 -1.43 10.50 -36.18
CA ILE A 156 -0.72 9.59 -37.10
C ILE A 156 -1.74 8.86 -37.99
N ASP A 157 -2.85 8.39 -37.41
CA ASP A 157 -3.91 7.70 -38.15
C ASP A 157 -4.65 8.67 -39.11
N ASP A 158 -4.71 9.97 -38.79
CA ASP A 158 -5.20 11.05 -39.67
C ASP A 158 -4.22 11.43 -40.79
N GLY A 159 -3.01 10.83 -40.84
CA GLY A 159 -2.03 10.99 -41.91
C GLY A 159 -0.89 11.99 -41.64
N GLU A 160 -0.77 12.51 -40.43
CA GLU A 160 0.36 13.39 -40.06
C GLU A 160 1.68 12.56 -39.96
N SER A 161 2.82 13.23 -40.16
CA SER A 161 4.11 12.59 -39.91
C SER A 161 4.25 12.23 -38.43
N VAL A 162 4.88 11.08 -38.12
CA VAL A 162 5.04 10.59 -36.74
C VAL A 162 5.73 11.63 -35.84
N TYR A 163 6.68 12.39 -36.41
CA TYR A 163 7.40 13.43 -35.68
C TYR A 163 6.50 14.63 -35.37
N ASP A 164 5.78 15.16 -36.35
CA ASP A 164 4.89 16.30 -36.18
C ASP A 164 3.70 15.93 -35.30
N ALA A 165 3.10 14.76 -35.48
CA ALA A 165 2.05 14.21 -34.64
C ALA A 165 2.49 14.13 -33.18
N SER A 166 3.74 13.70 -32.90
CA SER A 166 4.27 13.63 -31.54
C SER A 166 4.41 14.99 -30.88
N ILE A 167 4.86 16.02 -31.61
CA ILE A 167 5.00 17.39 -31.08
C ILE A 167 3.63 18.06 -30.92
N LEU A 168 2.86 18.12 -32.02
CA LEU A 168 1.58 18.82 -32.04
C LEU A 168 0.53 18.14 -31.16
N GLY A 169 0.49 16.79 -31.16
CA GLY A 169 -0.40 16.02 -30.32
C GLY A 169 -0.13 16.27 -28.84
N THR A 170 1.13 16.29 -28.42
CA THR A 170 1.49 16.59 -27.03
C THR A 170 1.15 18.03 -26.67
N LYS A 171 1.49 19.01 -27.53
CA LYS A 171 1.18 20.43 -27.30
C LYS A 171 -0.31 20.67 -27.10
N GLN A 172 -1.15 19.97 -27.84
CA GLN A 172 -2.62 20.12 -27.77
C GLN A 172 -3.19 19.75 -26.40
N ILE A 173 -2.62 18.75 -25.72
CA ILE A 173 -3.13 18.22 -24.46
C ILE A 173 -2.30 18.63 -23.24
N THR A 174 -1.17 19.32 -23.43
CA THR A 174 -0.27 19.74 -22.33
C THR A 174 -1.03 20.47 -21.24
N PHE A 175 -1.93 21.42 -21.61
CA PHE A 175 -2.71 22.15 -20.62
C PHE A 175 -3.64 21.23 -19.81
N VAL A 176 -4.25 20.24 -20.45
CA VAL A 176 -5.15 19.29 -19.79
C VAL A 176 -4.37 18.45 -18.78
N VAL A 177 -3.22 17.90 -19.17
CA VAL A 177 -2.35 17.09 -18.29
C VAL A 177 -1.87 17.90 -17.10
N ILE A 178 -1.43 19.15 -17.29
CA ILE A 178 -1.02 20.02 -16.19
C ILE A 178 -2.20 20.34 -15.27
N ALA A 179 -3.38 20.63 -15.84
CA ALA A 179 -4.56 20.95 -15.05
C ALA A 179 -5.01 19.74 -14.20
N THR A 180 -5.06 18.53 -14.77
CA THR A 180 -5.37 17.29 -14.01
C THR A 180 -4.35 17.03 -12.92
N THR A 181 -3.06 17.21 -13.18
CA THR A 181 -1.99 17.10 -12.18
C THR A 181 -2.19 18.07 -11.01
N ILE A 182 -2.48 19.34 -11.29
CA ILE A 182 -2.73 20.35 -10.24
C ILE A 182 -3.94 19.95 -9.40
N VAL A 183 -5.02 19.50 -10.03
CA VAL A 183 -6.22 19.03 -9.32
C VAL A 183 -5.88 17.85 -8.40
N LEU A 184 -5.16 16.84 -8.89
CA LEU A 184 -4.79 15.67 -8.09
C LEU A 184 -3.87 16.05 -6.92
N VAL A 185 -2.87 16.91 -7.17
CA VAL A 185 -2.00 17.42 -6.10
C VAL A 185 -2.81 18.21 -5.07
N SER A 186 -3.76 19.03 -5.50
CA SER A 186 -4.64 19.81 -4.60
C SER A 186 -5.53 18.91 -3.73
N VAL A 187 -5.82 17.70 -4.15
CA VAL A 187 -6.59 16.72 -3.37
C VAL A 187 -5.70 15.95 -2.39
N PHE A 188 -4.51 15.53 -2.82
CA PHE A 188 -3.67 14.65 -2.00
C PHE A 188 -2.72 15.39 -1.06
N LEU A 189 -2.19 16.54 -1.46
CA LEU A 189 -1.25 17.31 -0.64
C LEU A 189 -1.83 17.77 0.71
N PRO A 190 -3.11 18.16 0.83
CA PRO A 190 -3.72 18.50 2.12
C PRO A 190 -3.70 17.38 3.16
N LEU A 191 -3.64 16.10 2.77
CA LEU A 191 -3.49 14.99 3.69
C LEU A 191 -2.20 15.10 4.53
N SER A 192 -1.19 15.80 3.98
CA SER A 192 0.10 16.02 4.64
C SER A 192 0.05 17.07 5.76
N PHE A 193 -1.02 17.84 5.83
CA PHE A 193 -1.22 18.88 6.84
C PHE A 193 -2.19 18.48 7.95
N MET A 194 -2.64 17.22 7.96
CA MET A 194 -3.51 16.71 9.02
C MET A 194 -2.75 16.66 10.35
N GLU A 195 -3.42 17.05 11.42
CA GLU A 195 -2.85 17.03 12.78
C GLU A 195 -3.07 15.68 13.49
N GLY A 196 -2.30 15.46 14.58
CA GLY A 196 -2.45 14.31 15.44
C GLY A 196 -1.79 13.03 14.95
N LYS A 197 -2.19 11.90 15.53
CA LYS A 197 -1.63 10.56 15.18
C LYS A 197 -1.96 10.16 13.75
N THR A 198 -3.16 10.43 13.31
CA THR A 198 -3.63 10.14 11.95
C THR A 198 -2.85 10.95 10.92
N GLY A 199 -2.61 12.24 11.18
CA GLY A 199 -1.81 13.08 10.30
C GLY A 199 -0.41 12.54 10.08
N ARG A 200 0.26 12.09 11.15
CA ARG A 200 1.61 11.49 11.04
C ARG A 200 1.66 10.27 10.13
N LEU A 201 0.59 9.49 10.08
CA LEU A 201 0.50 8.33 9.18
C LEU A 201 0.34 8.76 7.72
N PHE A 202 -0.47 9.80 7.46
CA PHE A 202 -0.82 10.21 6.11
C PHE A 202 0.12 11.25 5.49
N ILE A 203 1.06 11.87 6.25
CA ILE A 203 2.04 12.81 5.69
C ILE A 203 2.85 12.16 4.56
N GLU A 204 3.46 11.01 4.81
CA GLU A 204 4.27 10.31 3.82
C GLU A 204 3.43 9.87 2.62
N PHE A 205 2.23 9.35 2.86
CA PHE A 205 1.28 8.94 1.83
C PHE A 205 0.91 10.10 0.88
N GLY A 206 0.45 11.23 1.44
CA GLY A 206 0.00 12.38 0.66
C GLY A 206 1.11 13.02 -0.17
N VAL A 207 2.30 13.17 0.42
CA VAL A 207 3.48 13.70 -0.28
C VAL A 207 3.93 12.75 -1.39
N VAL A 208 4.10 11.47 -1.09
CA VAL A 208 4.56 10.46 -2.07
C VAL A 208 3.60 10.40 -3.27
N LEU A 209 2.30 10.37 -3.02
CA LEU A 209 1.29 10.34 -4.08
C LEU A 209 1.30 11.61 -4.92
N SER A 210 1.42 12.79 -4.29
CA SER A 210 1.49 14.08 -4.98
C SER A 210 2.72 14.14 -5.91
N PHE A 211 3.89 13.75 -5.43
CA PHE A 211 5.10 13.74 -6.26
C PHE A 211 5.05 12.67 -7.35
N ALA A 212 4.45 11.51 -7.09
CA ALA A 212 4.26 10.47 -8.10
C ALA A 212 3.45 10.99 -9.30
N VAL A 213 2.37 11.74 -9.04
CA VAL A 213 1.54 12.35 -10.07
C VAL A 213 2.29 13.47 -10.80
N ILE A 214 3.06 14.31 -10.11
CA ILE A 214 3.91 15.33 -10.74
C ILE A 214 4.93 14.68 -11.68
N PHE A 215 5.63 13.64 -11.26
CA PHE A 215 6.59 12.93 -12.12
C PHE A 215 5.90 12.23 -13.28
N SER A 216 4.69 11.68 -13.07
CA SER A 216 3.87 11.14 -14.15
C SER A 216 3.66 12.18 -15.26
N SER A 217 3.21 13.35 -14.91
CA SER A 217 2.96 14.44 -15.85
C SER A 217 4.21 14.86 -16.61
N ILE A 218 5.36 15.01 -15.92
CA ILE A 218 6.64 15.33 -16.56
C ILE A 218 7.04 14.22 -17.54
N VAL A 219 6.97 12.96 -17.13
CA VAL A 219 7.32 11.80 -17.95
C VAL A 219 6.34 11.66 -19.13
N ALA A 220 5.04 11.87 -18.91
CA ALA A 220 4.02 11.81 -19.96
C ALA A 220 4.22 12.90 -21.03
N LEU A 221 4.64 14.10 -20.64
CA LEU A 221 4.84 15.22 -21.57
C LEU A 221 6.23 15.24 -22.24
N THR A 222 7.18 14.44 -21.75
CA THR A 222 8.56 14.39 -22.29
C THR A 222 8.92 13.03 -22.88
N LEU A 223 8.90 11.98 -22.06
CA LEU A 223 9.32 10.64 -22.46
C LEU A 223 8.31 9.98 -23.40
N THR A 224 7.00 10.12 -23.14
CA THR A 224 5.95 9.52 -24.00
C THR A 224 6.03 9.99 -25.45
N PRO A 225 6.04 11.31 -25.77
CA PRO A 225 6.14 11.75 -27.16
C PRO A 225 7.47 11.34 -27.82
N MET A 226 8.57 11.33 -27.08
CA MET A 226 9.85 10.86 -27.57
C MET A 226 9.79 9.38 -27.95
N LEU A 227 9.20 8.53 -27.11
CA LEU A 227 9.00 7.11 -27.42
C LEU A 227 8.03 6.90 -28.58
N CYS A 228 6.94 7.67 -28.67
CA CYS A 228 6.01 7.65 -29.81
C CYS A 228 6.73 7.93 -31.11
N SER A 229 7.55 9.00 -31.16
CA SER A 229 8.28 9.39 -32.36
C SER A 229 9.28 8.32 -32.85
N ARG A 230 9.75 7.43 -31.96
CA ARG A 230 10.70 6.37 -32.28
C ARG A 230 10.02 5.03 -32.59
N LEU A 231 9.02 4.64 -31.79
CA LEU A 231 8.41 3.31 -31.87
C LEU A 231 7.34 3.21 -32.96
N PHE A 232 6.67 4.31 -33.34
CA PHE A 232 5.65 4.28 -34.40
C PHE A 232 6.21 4.44 -35.82
N LYS A 233 7.50 4.65 -36.00
CA LYS A 233 8.14 4.95 -37.29
C LYS A 233 7.91 3.87 -38.38
N ASN A 234 7.61 2.64 -38.01
CA ASN A 234 7.41 1.48 -38.91
C ASN A 234 6.03 0.79 -38.70
N THR A 235 5.11 1.36 -37.95
CA THR A 235 3.85 0.69 -37.67
C THR A 235 2.85 0.96 -38.79
N LYS A 236 2.54 -0.06 -39.61
CA LYS A 236 1.40 0.00 -40.52
C LYS A 236 0.10 0.05 -39.71
N VAL A 237 -0.72 1.02 -39.99
CA VAL A 237 -2.04 1.17 -39.35
C VAL A 237 -2.89 -0.05 -39.68
N THR A 238 -3.16 -0.89 -38.71
CA THR A 238 -4.07 -2.04 -38.87
C THR A 238 -5.44 -1.64 -38.33
N ASN A 239 -6.33 -1.21 -39.22
CA ASN A 239 -7.67 -0.75 -38.87
C ASN A 239 -8.69 -1.86 -38.58
N ALA A 240 -8.29 -3.07 -38.25
CA ALA A 240 -9.21 -4.16 -37.96
C ALA A 240 -9.71 -4.11 -36.50
N GLU A 241 -10.85 -3.48 -36.25
CA GLU A 241 -11.54 -3.59 -34.96
C GLU A 241 -12.14 -5.00 -34.80
N PRO A 242 -11.93 -5.68 -33.66
CA PRO A 242 -12.57 -6.94 -33.40
C PRO A 242 -14.10 -6.82 -33.22
N GLU A 243 -14.80 -7.82 -33.62
CA GLU A 243 -16.25 -7.90 -33.55
C GLU A 243 -16.82 -7.73 -32.12
N SER A 244 -16.09 -8.16 -31.09
CA SER A 244 -16.49 -8.00 -29.68
C SER A 244 -16.48 -6.54 -29.22
N ILE A 245 -15.48 -5.77 -29.61
CA ILE A 245 -15.39 -4.32 -29.30
C ILE A 245 -16.46 -3.56 -30.11
N SER A 246 -16.73 -3.95 -31.32
CA SER A 246 -17.78 -3.38 -32.16
C SER A 246 -19.17 -3.54 -31.51
N LYS A 247 -19.49 -4.70 -30.92
CA LYS A 247 -20.75 -4.94 -30.19
C LYS A 247 -20.88 -4.06 -28.94
N PHE A 248 -19.79 -3.96 -28.14
CA PHE A 248 -19.76 -3.10 -26.96
C PHE A 248 -19.90 -1.62 -27.34
N ARG A 249 -19.20 -1.19 -28.37
CA ARG A 249 -19.27 0.19 -28.89
C ARG A 249 -20.67 0.56 -29.37
N LYS A 250 -21.35 -0.39 -30.04
CA LYS A 250 -22.75 -0.21 -30.47
C LYS A 250 -23.68 -0.09 -29.25
N PHE A 251 -23.57 -0.96 -28.27
CA PHE A 251 -24.34 -0.88 -27.02
C PHE A 251 -24.13 0.45 -26.29
N TYR A 252 -22.87 0.90 -26.16
CA TYR A 252 -22.52 2.18 -25.55
C TYR A 252 -23.15 3.35 -26.32
N LYS A 253 -23.00 3.36 -27.64
CA LYS A 253 -23.58 4.40 -28.53
C LYS A 253 -25.11 4.46 -28.38
N ASP A 254 -25.77 3.32 -28.41
CA ASP A 254 -27.24 3.25 -28.27
C ASP A 254 -27.69 3.74 -26.88
N SER A 255 -26.95 3.38 -25.82
CA SER A 255 -27.19 3.85 -24.46
C SER A 255 -26.98 5.38 -24.34
N LEU A 256 -25.91 5.91 -24.94
CA LEU A 256 -25.64 7.33 -24.96
C LEU A 256 -26.74 8.13 -25.65
N ILE A 257 -27.17 7.68 -26.83
CA ILE A 257 -28.28 8.29 -27.58
C ILE A 257 -29.59 8.26 -26.76
N LYS A 258 -29.89 7.13 -26.10
CA LYS A 258 -31.07 7.03 -25.21
C LYS A 258 -30.98 7.99 -24.03
N SER A 259 -29.79 8.15 -23.43
CA SER A 259 -29.55 9.09 -22.34
C SER A 259 -29.72 10.53 -22.77
N GLN A 260 -29.16 10.92 -23.92
CA GLN A 260 -29.30 12.27 -24.48
C GLN A 260 -30.75 12.60 -24.83
N ASN A 261 -31.51 11.62 -25.32
CA ASN A 261 -32.94 11.81 -25.67
C ASN A 261 -33.85 11.87 -24.43
N ASN A 262 -33.37 11.45 -23.24
CA ASN A 262 -34.13 11.45 -22.00
C ASN A 262 -33.40 12.13 -20.82
N PRO A 263 -33.03 13.40 -20.93
CA PRO A 263 -32.20 14.08 -19.92
C PRO A 263 -32.87 14.12 -18.53
N LYS A 264 -34.21 14.25 -18.50
CA LYS A 264 -34.98 14.23 -17.23
C LYS A 264 -34.83 12.91 -16.46
N LYS A 265 -34.82 11.76 -17.16
CA LYS A 265 -34.64 10.44 -16.52
C LYS A 265 -33.23 10.28 -15.97
N VAL A 266 -32.22 10.76 -16.71
CA VAL A 266 -30.81 10.74 -16.26
C VAL A 266 -30.65 11.61 -15.02
N PHE A 267 -31.23 12.79 -15.01
CA PHE A 267 -31.19 13.72 -13.88
C PHE A 267 -31.85 13.13 -12.62
N ILE A 268 -33.06 12.55 -12.77
CA ILE A 268 -33.76 11.90 -11.67
C ILE A 268 -32.95 10.71 -11.12
N PHE A 269 -32.39 9.88 -12.02
CA PHE A 269 -31.53 8.75 -11.60
C PHE A 269 -30.29 9.25 -10.82
N SER A 270 -29.65 10.33 -11.28
CA SER A 270 -28.52 10.92 -10.59
C SER A 270 -28.87 11.43 -9.19
N ILE A 271 -30.03 12.08 -9.02
CA ILE A 271 -30.52 12.55 -7.72
C ILE A 271 -30.78 11.33 -6.80
N ILE A 272 -31.46 10.30 -7.31
CA ILE A 272 -31.72 9.06 -6.53
C ILE A 272 -30.39 8.45 -6.09
N ALA A 273 -29.40 8.34 -6.98
CA ALA A 273 -28.09 7.80 -6.64
C ALA A 273 -27.38 8.61 -5.54
N ILE A 274 -27.46 9.95 -5.59
CA ILE A 274 -26.91 10.83 -4.55
C ILE A 274 -27.64 10.58 -3.21
N VAL A 275 -28.96 10.56 -3.20
CA VAL A 275 -29.73 10.32 -1.97
C VAL A 275 -29.42 8.96 -1.37
N VAL A 276 -29.39 7.90 -2.19
CA VAL A 276 -29.01 6.55 -1.74
C VAL A 276 -27.60 6.54 -1.16
N SER A 277 -26.63 7.20 -1.82
CA SER A 277 -25.25 7.30 -1.32
C SER A 277 -25.16 8.01 0.03
N LEU A 278 -25.92 9.09 0.23
CA LEU A 278 -25.98 9.80 1.50
C LEU A 278 -26.59 8.93 2.61
N VAL A 279 -27.65 8.18 2.32
CA VAL A 279 -28.25 7.25 3.28
C VAL A 279 -27.26 6.14 3.65
N LEU A 280 -26.60 5.52 2.67
CA LEU A 280 -25.61 4.48 2.91
C LEU A 280 -24.44 5.00 3.73
N PHE A 281 -23.96 6.22 3.46
CA PHE A 281 -22.91 6.86 4.25
C PHE A 281 -23.28 7.04 5.73
N GLN A 282 -24.56 7.30 6.04
CA GLN A 282 -25.04 7.41 7.40
C GLN A 282 -25.11 6.07 8.13
N VAL A 283 -25.48 4.99 7.40
CA VAL A 283 -25.68 3.64 7.97
C VAL A 283 -24.35 2.89 8.10
N THR A 284 -23.34 3.22 7.27
CA THR A 284 -22.03 2.54 7.31
C THR A 284 -21.30 2.84 8.62
N GLN A 285 -20.76 1.79 9.25
CA GLN A 285 -19.93 1.88 10.44
C GLN A 285 -18.70 2.74 10.19
N LYS A 286 -18.37 3.61 11.16
CA LYS A 286 -17.25 4.55 11.05
C LYS A 286 -16.13 4.07 11.96
N GLU A 287 -15.08 3.55 11.35
CA GLU A 287 -13.87 3.08 12.02
C GLU A 287 -12.64 3.78 11.43
N LEU A 288 -11.59 3.94 12.24
CA LEU A 288 -10.34 4.55 11.77
C LEU A 288 -9.57 3.61 10.85
N ALA A 289 -9.54 2.33 11.20
CA ALA A 289 -8.92 1.25 10.43
C ALA A 289 -9.64 -0.06 10.74
N PRO A 290 -9.75 -0.98 9.77
CA PRO A 290 -10.28 -2.31 10.06
C PRO A 290 -9.41 -3.03 11.08
N THR A 291 -10.01 -3.97 11.83
CA THR A 291 -9.28 -4.82 12.78
C THR A 291 -8.29 -5.69 12.02
N GLU A 292 -7.02 -5.63 12.43
CA GLU A 292 -5.96 -6.46 11.85
C GLU A 292 -5.80 -7.74 12.68
N ASP A 293 -5.77 -8.88 12.02
CA ASP A 293 -5.34 -10.13 12.64
C ASP A 293 -3.81 -10.19 12.62
N ARG A 294 -3.20 -10.04 13.80
CA ARG A 294 -1.75 -10.11 14.00
C ARG A 294 -1.29 -11.49 14.46
N GLY A 295 -2.20 -12.45 14.55
CA GLY A 295 -1.91 -13.78 15.10
C GLY A 295 -1.53 -13.74 16.58
N VAL A 296 -1.92 -12.69 17.31
CA VAL A 296 -1.64 -12.49 18.73
C VAL A 296 -2.92 -12.08 19.44
N PHE A 297 -3.24 -12.74 20.52
CA PHE A 297 -4.31 -12.31 21.42
C PHE A 297 -3.75 -12.06 22.83
N ILE A 298 -4.35 -11.14 23.54
CA ILE A 298 -3.97 -10.80 24.92
C ILE A 298 -5.17 -11.06 25.81
N ILE A 299 -4.97 -11.90 26.80
CA ILE A 299 -5.97 -12.14 27.84
C ILE A 299 -5.56 -11.32 29.07
N VAL A 300 -6.41 -10.39 29.47
CA VAL A 300 -6.19 -9.62 30.70
C VAL A 300 -7.03 -10.22 31.83
N VAL A 301 -6.35 -10.72 32.83
CA VAL A 301 -6.99 -11.27 34.03
C VAL A 301 -6.91 -10.22 35.14
N SER A 302 -8.06 -9.71 35.58
CA SER A 302 -8.16 -8.76 36.69
C SER A 302 -8.67 -9.48 37.94
N THR A 303 -7.90 -9.41 39.01
CA THR A 303 -8.30 -9.93 40.32
C THR A 303 -8.88 -8.79 41.20
N PRO A 304 -9.66 -9.08 42.23
CA PRO A 304 -10.20 -8.05 43.13
C PRO A 304 -9.11 -7.18 43.76
N GLU A 305 -9.46 -5.93 44.06
CA GLU A 305 -8.54 -5.00 44.73
C GLU A 305 -8.05 -5.59 46.06
N GLY A 306 -6.72 -5.46 46.33
CA GLY A 306 -6.10 -6.03 47.53
C GLY A 306 -5.66 -7.50 47.40
N SER A 307 -5.82 -8.12 46.23
CA SER A 307 -5.33 -9.48 46.00
C SER A 307 -3.79 -9.55 46.08
N THR A 308 -3.28 -10.62 46.67
CA THR A 308 -1.83 -10.90 46.70
C THR A 308 -1.35 -11.41 45.35
N LEU A 309 -0.03 -11.34 45.15
CA LEU A 309 0.61 -11.87 43.94
C LEU A 309 0.33 -13.38 43.79
N GLU A 310 0.41 -14.14 44.89
CA GLU A 310 0.14 -15.58 44.91
C GLU A 310 -1.30 -15.90 44.49
N TYR A 311 -2.28 -15.10 44.94
CA TYR A 311 -3.67 -15.30 44.55
C TYR A 311 -3.85 -15.04 43.06
N THR A 312 -3.27 -13.98 42.55
CA THR A 312 -3.31 -13.65 41.11
C THR A 312 -2.61 -14.73 40.29
N ASP A 313 -1.44 -15.21 40.73
CA ASP A 313 -0.72 -16.32 40.09
C ASP A 313 -1.57 -17.60 40.00
N LYS A 314 -2.26 -17.95 41.08
CA LYS A 314 -3.16 -19.11 41.09
C LYS A 314 -4.27 -19.02 40.05
N ILE A 315 -4.85 -17.83 39.86
CA ILE A 315 -5.91 -17.63 38.86
C ILE A 315 -5.32 -17.65 37.44
N VAL A 316 -4.15 -17.03 37.23
CA VAL A 316 -3.48 -17.05 35.92
C VAL A 316 -3.09 -18.48 35.52
N LYS A 317 -2.60 -19.32 36.47
CA LYS A 317 -2.32 -20.73 36.21
C LYS A 317 -3.53 -21.52 35.74
N GLN A 318 -4.72 -21.25 36.31
CA GLN A 318 -5.95 -21.88 35.83
C GLN A 318 -6.27 -21.52 34.37
N VAL A 319 -6.02 -20.24 33.99
CA VAL A 319 -6.19 -19.80 32.59
C VAL A 319 -5.16 -20.44 31.68
N GLU A 320 -3.89 -20.54 32.14
CA GLU A 320 -2.83 -21.22 31.37
C GLU A 320 -3.15 -22.71 31.15
N GLU A 321 -3.58 -23.41 32.19
CA GLU A 321 -3.99 -24.84 32.10
C GLU A 321 -5.12 -25.03 31.08
N TYR A 322 -6.04 -24.08 30.98
CA TYR A 322 -7.11 -24.11 29.98
C TYR A 322 -6.59 -23.92 28.56
N LEU A 323 -5.50 -23.18 28.38
CA LEU A 323 -4.90 -22.87 27.07
C LEU A 323 -3.87 -23.90 26.60
N ILE A 324 -3.26 -24.68 27.48
CA ILE A 324 -2.26 -25.73 27.17
C ILE A 324 -2.74 -26.71 26.09
N PRO A 325 -3.98 -27.24 26.11
CA PRO A 325 -4.47 -28.12 25.05
C PRO A 325 -4.39 -27.52 23.66
N TYR A 326 -4.72 -26.22 23.50
CA TYR A 326 -4.65 -25.51 22.22
C TYR A 326 -3.21 -25.31 21.74
N LYS A 327 -2.27 -25.15 22.68
CA LYS A 327 -0.83 -25.18 22.36
C LYS A 327 -0.39 -26.52 21.84
N ASN A 328 -0.79 -27.61 22.52
CA ASN A 328 -0.44 -28.98 22.14
C ASN A 328 -1.01 -29.38 20.78
N ASN A 329 -2.14 -28.80 20.39
CA ASN A 329 -2.76 -28.98 19.06
C ASN A 329 -2.15 -28.06 17.98
N ASN A 330 -1.11 -27.27 18.28
CA ASN A 330 -0.50 -26.26 17.39
C ASN A 330 -1.44 -25.10 16.97
N GLU A 331 -2.53 -24.87 17.66
CA GLU A 331 -3.42 -23.73 17.46
C GLU A 331 -2.79 -22.45 18.07
N ILE A 332 -2.07 -22.61 19.18
CA ILE A 332 -1.28 -21.57 19.83
C ILE A 332 0.20 -21.96 19.75
N LYS A 333 1.03 -21.11 19.15
CA LYS A 333 2.47 -21.39 19.03
C LYS A 333 3.23 -21.16 20.33
N LYS A 334 2.86 -20.12 21.08
CA LYS A 334 3.51 -19.71 22.33
C LYS A 334 2.47 -19.15 23.29
N LEU A 335 2.61 -19.49 24.54
CA LEU A 335 1.76 -19.03 25.62
C LEU A 335 2.59 -18.24 26.63
#